data_b557b7889766988dd1c351ff5302eac5
#
_entry.id   b557b7889766988dd1c351ff5302eac5
#
_cell.length_a   1.000
_cell.length_b   1.000
_cell.length_c   1.000
_cell.angle_alpha   90.00
_cell.angle_beta   90.00
_cell.angle_gamma   90.00
#
_symmetry.space_group_name_H-M   'P 1'
#
loop_
_entity.id
_entity.type
_entity.pdbx_description
1 polymer ?
#
loop_
_entity_poly.entity_id
_entity_poly.type
_entity_poly.pdbx_seq_one_letter_code
_entity_poly.pdbx_strand_id
1 'polypeptide(L)'
;AALVQKALEEKLGFALALTRGEGRKGDVILEQCPQMGKEDYILTVDAENVRITGGEAGVWYGCQTLQQMVEQCGAVLPVVKIEDGPDIPNRGFYHDVTRGRVPKLSFLKKMADRMAYYKMNQLQLYIEHTFLFRDFSEIWRDDTPLTAEEIMELDQYCLERGIELVPSLSCFGHLYKVLSSKGYSHLCELEGADQMPFSLRGRMHHHTINVTDPESLEFIKGKIREFMPLFTSRQFNICADETFDLGKGKSRAAA
;
A
#
# COMPACT_ATOMS: atom_id res chain seq x y z
N ALA A 1 -11.04 8.37 15.70
CA ALA A 1 -12.40 8.78 16.06
C ALA A 1 -13.05 9.62 14.96
N ALA A 2 -12.45 10.75 14.50
CA ALA A 2 -13.07 11.65 13.51
C ALA A 2 -13.43 10.97 12.17
N LEU A 3 -12.59 10.07 11.65
CA LEU A 3 -12.88 9.31 10.44
C LEU A 3 -14.13 8.42 10.58
N VAL A 4 -14.27 7.79 11.76
CA VAL A 4 -15.41 6.93 12.07
C VAL A 4 -16.67 7.77 12.27
N GLN A 5 -16.59 8.88 13.01
CA GLN A 5 -17.68 9.84 13.17
C GLN A 5 -18.25 10.21 11.80
N LYS A 6 -17.40 10.69 10.88
CA LYS A 6 -17.82 11.07 9.52
C LYS A 6 -18.50 9.93 8.77
N ALA A 7 -17.92 8.72 8.82
CA ALA A 7 -18.47 7.55 8.14
C ALA A 7 -19.85 7.14 8.69
N LEU A 8 -20.04 7.25 10.03
CA LEU A 8 -21.33 6.98 10.66
C LEU A 8 -22.36 8.07 10.35
N GLU A 9 -21.98 9.36 10.38
CA GLU A 9 -22.86 10.49 10.02
C GLU A 9 -23.40 10.37 8.59
N GLU A 10 -22.53 10.00 7.63
CA GLU A 10 -22.93 9.78 6.24
C GLU A 10 -23.97 8.65 6.09
N LYS A 11 -23.93 7.64 6.96
CA LYS A 11 -24.87 6.51 6.93
C LYS A 11 -26.14 6.75 7.72
N LEU A 12 -26.03 7.43 8.85
CA LEU A 12 -27.15 7.71 9.76
C LEU A 12 -27.98 8.91 9.33
N GLY A 13 -27.39 9.84 8.57
CA GLY A 13 -28.06 11.05 8.10
C GLY A 13 -28.22 12.14 9.17
N PHE A 14 -27.52 12.04 10.31
CA PHE A 14 -27.49 13.07 11.36
C PHE A 14 -26.09 13.23 11.94
N ALA A 15 -25.83 14.41 12.49
CA ALA A 15 -24.53 14.74 13.08
C ALA A 15 -24.30 14.04 14.42
N LEU A 16 -23.06 13.60 14.66
CA LEU A 16 -22.58 13.02 15.90
C LEU A 16 -21.58 13.98 16.56
N ALA A 17 -21.71 14.21 17.86
CA ALA A 17 -20.73 15.00 18.60
C ALA A 17 -19.54 14.12 19.01
N LEU A 18 -18.32 14.57 18.73
CA LEU A 18 -17.11 13.91 19.24
C LEU A 18 -16.68 14.60 20.54
N THR A 19 -16.73 13.87 21.65
CA THR A 19 -16.38 14.38 22.99
C THR A 19 -15.31 13.51 23.65
N ARG A 20 -14.65 14.07 24.66
CA ARG A 20 -13.76 13.32 25.58
C ARG A 20 -14.41 13.27 26.95
N GLY A 21 -14.29 12.13 27.62
CA GLY A 21 -14.80 11.93 28.99
C GLY A 21 -15.61 10.65 29.15
N GLU A 22 -16.37 10.57 30.22
CA GLU A 22 -17.24 9.43 30.49
C GLU A 22 -18.43 9.42 29.51
N GLY A 23 -18.72 8.21 28.96
CA GLY A 23 -19.84 8.02 28.04
C GLY A 23 -21.20 8.15 28.79
N ARG A 24 -22.19 8.63 28.06
CA ARG A 24 -23.59 8.76 28.50
C ARG A 24 -24.45 7.75 27.76
N LYS A 25 -25.66 7.56 28.24
CA LYS A 25 -26.66 6.74 27.54
C LYS A 25 -26.88 7.23 26.11
N GLY A 26 -26.79 6.30 25.16
CA GLY A 26 -26.89 6.54 23.71
C GLY A 26 -25.57 6.86 23.02
N ASP A 27 -24.48 6.93 23.75
CA ASP A 27 -23.16 7.22 23.13
C ASP A 27 -22.53 5.98 22.49
N VAL A 28 -21.66 6.23 21.51
CA VAL A 28 -20.66 5.27 21.02
C VAL A 28 -19.37 5.54 21.79
N ILE A 29 -18.97 4.60 22.63
CA ILE A 29 -17.84 4.72 23.55
C ILE A 29 -16.66 3.95 22.99
N LEU A 30 -15.52 4.63 22.81
CA LEU A 30 -14.26 4.05 22.29
C LEU A 30 -13.22 4.03 23.40
N GLU A 31 -12.73 2.85 23.76
CA GLU A 31 -11.75 2.64 24.83
C GLU A 31 -10.55 1.83 24.37
N GLN A 32 -9.35 2.33 24.63
CA GLN A 32 -8.14 1.54 24.45
C GLN A 32 -7.87 0.68 25.68
N CYS A 33 -7.53 -0.59 25.44
CA CYS A 33 -7.12 -1.55 26.45
C CYS A 33 -5.73 -2.12 26.09
N PRO A 34 -4.65 -1.58 26.68
CA PRO A 34 -3.27 -2.01 26.36
C PRO A 34 -2.98 -3.48 26.69
N GLN A 35 -3.82 -4.14 27.46
CA GLN A 35 -3.68 -5.55 27.82
C GLN A 35 -4.22 -6.49 26.75
N MET A 36 -5.01 -5.98 25.82
CA MET A 36 -5.51 -6.76 24.68
C MET A 36 -4.46 -6.86 23.57
N GLY A 37 -4.57 -7.86 22.71
CA GLY A 37 -3.76 -7.96 21.50
C GLY A 37 -3.89 -6.70 20.64
N LYS A 38 -2.84 -6.35 19.90
CA LYS A 38 -2.76 -5.08 19.16
C LYS A 38 -4.00 -4.79 18.30
N GLU A 39 -4.56 -5.84 17.69
CA GLU A 39 -5.68 -5.76 16.75
C GLU A 39 -6.99 -6.35 17.32
N ASP A 40 -6.96 -6.89 18.54
CA ASP A 40 -8.14 -7.48 19.17
C ASP A 40 -9.11 -6.41 19.67
N TYR A 41 -10.40 -6.68 19.60
CA TYR A 41 -11.43 -5.81 20.13
C TYR A 41 -12.65 -6.57 20.63
N ILE A 42 -13.40 -5.90 21.50
CA ILE A 42 -14.73 -6.29 21.93
C ILE A 42 -15.68 -5.15 21.58
N LEU A 43 -16.72 -5.45 20.79
CA LEU A 43 -17.82 -4.54 20.51
C LEU A 43 -19.06 -5.04 21.21
N THR A 44 -19.67 -4.19 22.03
CA THR A 44 -20.92 -4.49 22.76
C THR A 44 -21.97 -3.46 22.39
N VAL A 45 -23.15 -3.93 22.02
CA VAL A 45 -24.37 -3.12 21.89
C VAL A 45 -25.36 -3.59 22.92
N ASP A 46 -25.72 -2.73 23.82
CA ASP A 46 -26.74 -2.99 24.86
C ASP A 46 -27.85 -1.92 24.85
N ALA A 47 -28.74 -1.95 25.82
CA ALA A 47 -29.86 -0.98 25.92
C ALA A 47 -29.40 0.46 26.23
N GLU A 48 -28.16 0.64 26.69
CA GLU A 48 -27.63 1.92 27.10
C GLU A 48 -26.69 2.53 26.10
N ASN A 49 -25.75 1.73 25.51
CA ASN A 49 -24.64 2.25 24.75
C ASN A 49 -24.15 1.27 23.66
N VAL A 50 -23.35 1.78 22.74
CA VAL A 50 -22.41 1.00 21.93
C VAL A 50 -21.02 1.21 22.53
N ARG A 51 -20.32 0.14 22.90
CA ARG A 51 -18.97 0.20 23.46
C ARG A 51 -18.00 -0.62 22.61
N ILE A 52 -16.87 -0.02 22.27
CA ILE A 52 -15.76 -0.69 21.59
C ILE A 52 -14.52 -0.56 22.46
N THR A 53 -14.04 -1.68 22.98
CA THR A 53 -12.80 -1.78 23.74
C THR A 53 -11.81 -2.61 22.97
N GLY A 54 -10.56 -2.16 22.81
CA GLY A 54 -9.58 -2.91 22.01
C GLY A 54 -8.15 -2.46 22.19
N GLY A 55 -7.24 -3.21 21.59
CA GLY A 55 -5.82 -2.85 21.49
C GLY A 55 -5.60 -1.61 20.60
N GLU A 56 -4.34 -1.31 20.29
CA GLU A 56 -3.94 -0.10 19.56
C GLU A 56 -4.69 0.09 18.24
N ALA A 57 -4.78 -0.96 17.40
CA ALA A 57 -5.54 -0.98 16.16
C ALA A 57 -6.93 -1.62 16.34
N GLY A 58 -7.16 -2.38 17.42
CA GLY A 58 -8.39 -3.12 17.67
C GLY A 58 -9.61 -2.20 17.75
N VAL A 59 -9.50 -1.05 18.43
CA VAL A 59 -10.58 -0.04 18.46
C VAL A 59 -10.95 0.43 17.06
N TRP A 60 -9.97 0.62 16.17
CA TRP A 60 -10.21 0.98 14.77
C TRP A 60 -11.00 -0.11 14.04
N TYR A 61 -10.61 -1.38 14.21
CA TYR A 61 -11.30 -2.51 13.58
C TYR A 61 -12.71 -2.74 14.14
N GLY A 62 -12.89 -2.54 15.44
CA GLY A 62 -14.22 -2.53 16.03
C GLY A 62 -15.12 -1.44 15.45
N CYS A 63 -14.57 -0.26 15.15
CA CYS A 63 -15.29 0.79 14.45
C CYS A 63 -15.68 0.41 13.02
N GLN A 64 -14.83 -0.34 12.28
CA GLN A 64 -15.20 -0.85 10.96
C GLN A 64 -16.37 -1.85 11.05
N THR A 65 -16.37 -2.70 12.08
CA THR A 65 -17.50 -3.61 12.34
C THR A 65 -18.77 -2.84 12.67
N LEU A 66 -18.70 -1.82 13.52
CA LEU A 66 -19.85 -0.95 13.81
C LEU A 66 -20.39 -0.28 12.54
N GLN A 67 -19.49 0.23 11.67
CA GLN A 67 -19.90 0.81 10.39
C GLN A 67 -20.65 -0.19 9.53
N GLN A 68 -20.18 -1.43 9.45
CA GLN A 68 -20.85 -2.52 8.70
C GLN A 68 -22.21 -2.87 9.32
N MET A 69 -22.32 -2.87 10.64
CA MET A 69 -23.61 -3.08 11.31
C MET A 69 -24.61 -1.95 10.99
N VAL A 70 -24.17 -0.70 11.05
CA VAL A 70 -25.02 0.46 10.72
C VAL A 70 -25.45 0.42 9.23
N GLU A 71 -24.59 -0.02 8.33
CA GLU A 71 -24.96 -0.19 6.92
C GLU A 71 -26.07 -1.23 6.71
N GLN A 72 -26.09 -2.28 7.51
CA GLN A 72 -27.08 -3.36 7.40
C GLN A 72 -28.36 -3.13 8.19
N CYS A 73 -28.25 -2.51 9.37
CA CYS A 73 -29.35 -2.39 10.34
C CYS A 73 -29.90 -0.97 10.46
N GLY A 74 -29.22 0.04 9.88
CA GLY A 74 -29.57 1.45 10.09
C GLY A 74 -29.25 1.90 11.53
N ALA A 75 -30.05 2.84 12.04
CA ALA A 75 -29.83 3.42 13.38
C ALA A 75 -30.28 2.52 14.55
N VAL A 76 -30.97 1.40 14.27
CA VAL A 76 -31.42 0.46 15.30
C VAL A 76 -30.57 -0.80 15.24
N LEU A 77 -29.60 -0.89 16.14
CA LEU A 77 -28.68 -2.01 16.20
C LEU A 77 -29.22 -3.15 17.10
N PRO A 78 -28.95 -4.41 16.77
CA PRO A 78 -29.27 -5.54 17.63
C PRO A 78 -28.42 -5.52 18.90
N VAL A 79 -28.97 -5.96 20.01
CA VAL A 79 -28.20 -6.23 21.25
C VAL A 79 -27.25 -7.38 20.97
N VAL A 80 -25.94 -7.15 21.07
CA VAL A 80 -24.92 -8.13 20.71
C VAL A 80 -23.59 -7.86 21.42
N LYS A 81 -22.82 -8.91 21.64
CA LYS A 81 -21.40 -8.84 22.00
C LYS A 81 -20.59 -9.55 20.92
N ILE A 82 -19.61 -8.85 20.34
CA ILE A 82 -18.67 -9.37 19.34
C ILE A 82 -17.28 -9.30 19.96
N GLU A 83 -16.60 -10.44 20.02
CA GLU A 83 -15.17 -10.53 20.35
C GLU A 83 -14.45 -10.99 19.09
N ASP A 84 -13.48 -10.22 18.62
CA ASP A 84 -12.83 -10.48 17.34
C ASP A 84 -11.35 -10.06 17.38
N GLY A 85 -10.55 -10.74 16.60
CA GLY A 85 -9.14 -10.50 16.38
C GLY A 85 -8.66 -11.31 15.16
N PRO A 86 -7.53 -10.95 14.55
CA PRO A 86 -7.09 -11.60 13.33
C PRO A 86 -6.36 -12.93 13.60
N ASP A 87 -6.77 -14.00 12.94
CA ASP A 87 -5.98 -15.23 12.84
C ASP A 87 -4.75 -15.05 11.93
N ILE A 88 -4.86 -14.16 10.94
CA ILE A 88 -3.78 -13.82 10.00
C ILE A 88 -3.32 -12.39 10.27
N PRO A 89 -2.11 -12.19 10.85
CA PRO A 89 -1.65 -10.85 11.25
C PRO A 89 -1.36 -9.91 10.07
N ASN A 90 -0.88 -10.43 8.92
CA ASN A 90 -0.59 -9.62 7.73
C ASN A 90 -1.65 -9.88 6.64
N ARG A 91 -2.47 -8.88 6.39
CA ARG A 91 -3.58 -8.93 5.41
C ARG A 91 -3.35 -7.85 4.36
N GLY A 92 -2.52 -8.19 3.36
CA GLY A 92 -2.01 -7.25 2.38
C GLY A 92 -2.72 -7.31 1.03
N PHE A 93 -2.58 -6.24 0.27
CA PHE A 93 -2.91 -6.15 -1.14
C PHE A 93 -1.72 -5.61 -1.93
N TYR A 94 -1.32 -6.30 -2.99
CA TYR A 94 -0.24 -5.91 -3.89
C TYR A 94 -0.86 -5.43 -5.20
N HIS A 95 -0.83 -4.12 -5.43
CA HIS A 95 -1.47 -3.48 -6.57
C HIS A 95 -0.45 -3.11 -7.64
N ASP A 96 -0.65 -3.63 -8.85
CA ASP A 96 0.18 -3.29 -10.00
C ASP A 96 -0.20 -1.89 -10.52
N VAL A 97 0.73 -0.96 -10.43
CA VAL A 97 0.59 0.43 -10.92
C VAL A 97 1.47 0.70 -12.12
N THR A 98 2.08 -0.33 -12.71
CA THR A 98 2.98 -0.22 -13.85
C THR A 98 2.35 -0.74 -15.14
N ARG A 99 1.78 -1.96 -15.10
CA ARG A 99 1.31 -2.65 -16.30
C ARG A 99 -0.11 -2.21 -16.65
N GLY A 100 -0.22 -1.36 -17.68
CA GLY A 100 -1.48 -0.85 -18.20
C GLY A 100 -1.78 0.61 -17.88
N ARG A 101 -1.72 1.03 -16.64
CA ARG A 101 -1.92 2.44 -16.25
C ARG A 101 -1.39 2.74 -14.85
N VAL A 102 -1.04 3.99 -14.63
CA VAL A 102 -0.80 4.56 -13.30
C VAL A 102 -2.11 5.11 -12.76
N PRO A 103 -2.61 4.64 -11.61
CA PRO A 103 -3.84 5.16 -11.01
C PRO A 103 -3.61 6.56 -10.42
N LYS A 104 -4.65 7.40 -10.44
CA LYS A 104 -4.63 8.69 -9.75
C LYS A 104 -4.59 8.47 -8.23
N LEU A 105 -3.94 9.37 -7.49
CA LEU A 105 -3.90 9.34 -6.03
C LEU A 105 -5.30 9.21 -5.40
N SER A 106 -6.31 9.89 -5.97
CA SER A 106 -7.70 9.79 -5.48
C SER A 106 -8.28 8.38 -5.57
N PHE A 107 -7.85 7.57 -6.55
CA PHE A 107 -8.24 6.17 -6.64
C PHE A 107 -7.51 5.31 -5.59
N LEU A 108 -6.20 5.54 -5.41
CA LEU A 108 -5.41 4.84 -4.39
C LEU A 108 -5.96 5.09 -2.97
N LYS A 109 -6.37 6.33 -2.68
CA LYS A 109 -7.05 6.67 -1.42
C LYS A 109 -8.37 5.93 -1.23
N LYS A 110 -9.22 5.86 -2.27
CA LYS A 110 -10.46 5.07 -2.22
C LYS A 110 -10.19 3.58 -2.00
N MET A 111 -9.10 3.06 -2.58
CA MET A 111 -8.68 1.67 -2.35
C MET A 111 -8.28 1.49 -0.88
N ALA A 112 -7.49 2.39 -0.31
CA ALA A 112 -7.13 2.36 1.11
C ALA A 112 -8.36 2.44 2.03
N ASP A 113 -9.38 3.25 1.70
CA ASP A 113 -10.66 3.28 2.43
C ASP A 113 -11.34 1.90 2.42
N ARG A 114 -11.37 1.23 1.26
CA ARG A 114 -11.96 -0.11 1.14
C ARG A 114 -11.14 -1.16 1.88
N MET A 115 -9.82 -1.08 1.82
CA MET A 115 -8.93 -1.96 2.59
C MET A 115 -9.16 -1.81 4.09
N ALA A 116 -9.24 -0.58 4.60
CA ALA A 116 -9.56 -0.31 6.00
C ALA A 116 -10.93 -0.89 6.41
N TYR A 117 -11.95 -0.70 5.57
CA TYR A 117 -13.29 -1.24 5.80
C TYR A 117 -13.29 -2.78 5.95
N TYR A 118 -12.43 -3.48 5.20
CA TYR A 118 -12.24 -4.93 5.30
C TYR A 118 -11.11 -5.34 6.24
N LYS A 119 -10.62 -4.43 7.08
CA LYS A 119 -9.56 -4.68 8.08
C LYS A 119 -8.25 -5.22 7.48
N MET A 120 -7.96 -4.87 6.23
CA MET A 120 -6.64 -5.11 5.63
C MET A 120 -5.64 -4.07 6.15
N ASN A 121 -4.40 -4.49 6.38
CA ASN A 121 -3.41 -3.69 7.09
C ASN A 121 -2.08 -3.46 6.34
N GLN A 122 -1.96 -3.91 5.10
CA GLN A 122 -0.77 -3.69 4.30
C GLN A 122 -1.11 -3.43 2.84
N LEU A 123 -0.55 -2.38 2.25
CA LEU A 123 -0.63 -2.06 0.82
C LEU A 123 0.77 -2.01 0.24
N GLN A 124 0.99 -2.65 -0.90
CA GLN A 124 2.18 -2.50 -1.71
C GLN A 124 1.78 -2.06 -3.12
N LEU A 125 2.52 -1.13 -3.70
CA LEU A 125 2.37 -0.72 -5.10
C LEU A 125 3.51 -1.34 -5.90
N TYR A 126 3.19 -2.22 -6.87
CA TYR A 126 4.20 -2.78 -7.76
C TYR A 126 4.68 -1.71 -8.75
N ILE A 127 5.93 -1.32 -8.62
CA ILE A 127 6.57 -0.27 -9.41
C ILE A 127 7.81 -0.81 -10.13
N GLU A 128 7.83 -0.67 -11.44
CA GLU A 128 9.02 -0.87 -12.29
C GLU A 128 9.68 0.48 -12.61
N HIS A 129 8.91 1.41 -13.18
CA HIS A 129 9.38 2.72 -13.66
C HIS A 129 8.37 3.85 -13.42
N THR A 130 7.23 3.56 -12.82
CA THR A 130 6.08 4.46 -12.69
C THR A 130 6.13 5.36 -11.45
N PHE A 131 7.34 5.61 -10.95
CA PHE A 131 7.64 6.68 -10.00
C PHE A 131 8.53 7.73 -10.69
N LEU A 132 8.31 9.01 -10.35
CA LEU A 132 9.01 10.15 -10.94
C LEU A 132 10.43 10.30 -10.36
N PHE A 133 11.33 9.35 -10.70
CA PHE A 133 12.74 9.47 -10.36
C PHE A 133 13.39 10.65 -11.10
N ARG A 134 14.30 11.36 -10.43
CA ARG A 134 14.90 12.63 -10.94
C ARG A 134 15.61 12.47 -12.27
N ASP A 135 16.27 11.34 -12.49
CA ASP A 135 17.08 11.08 -13.69
C ASP A 135 16.38 10.19 -14.74
N PHE A 136 15.09 9.88 -14.57
CA PHE A 136 14.29 9.07 -15.50
C PHE A 136 13.58 9.90 -16.59
N SER A 137 14.08 11.09 -16.94
CA SER A 137 13.41 12.00 -17.89
C SER A 137 13.08 11.37 -19.26
N GLU A 138 13.93 10.49 -19.79
CA GLU A 138 13.65 9.78 -21.05
C GLU A 138 12.66 8.61 -20.89
N ILE A 139 12.47 8.12 -19.64
CA ILE A 139 11.63 6.96 -19.34
C ILE A 139 10.18 7.38 -19.15
N TRP A 140 9.94 8.46 -18.40
CA TRP A 140 8.59 8.94 -18.09
C TRP A 140 8.09 10.08 -18.97
N ARG A 141 8.86 10.51 -20.00
CA ARG A 141 8.52 11.64 -20.88
C ARG A 141 7.10 11.59 -21.43
N ASP A 142 6.61 10.40 -21.79
CA ASP A 142 5.29 10.16 -22.37
C ASP A 142 4.34 9.43 -21.38
N ASP A 143 4.60 9.56 -20.08
CA ASP A 143 3.90 8.85 -19.01
C ASP A 143 3.50 9.82 -17.88
N THR A 144 2.69 9.35 -16.95
CA THR A 144 2.26 10.09 -15.74
C THR A 144 2.62 9.30 -14.48
N PRO A 145 3.92 9.24 -14.12
CA PRO A 145 4.36 8.50 -12.94
C PRO A 145 3.85 9.13 -11.65
N LEU A 146 3.79 8.35 -10.57
CA LEU A 146 3.52 8.85 -9.23
C LEU A 146 4.65 9.76 -8.76
N THR A 147 4.31 10.89 -8.14
CA THR A 147 5.29 11.83 -7.59
C THR A 147 5.65 11.50 -6.15
N ALA A 148 6.74 12.10 -5.65
CA ALA A 148 7.15 11.95 -4.25
C ALA A 148 6.07 12.47 -3.29
N GLU A 149 5.44 13.59 -3.63
CA GLU A 149 4.35 14.18 -2.86
C GLU A 149 3.14 13.26 -2.79
N GLU A 150 2.76 12.62 -3.93
CA GLU A 150 1.65 11.68 -3.97
C GLU A 150 1.92 10.43 -3.14
N ILE A 151 3.16 9.92 -3.15
CA ILE A 151 3.57 8.78 -2.31
C ILE A 151 3.51 9.14 -0.83
N MET A 152 4.10 10.27 -0.41
CA MET A 152 4.07 10.71 0.99
C MET A 152 2.63 10.97 1.47
N GLU A 153 1.78 11.58 0.63
CA GLU A 153 0.37 11.81 0.94
C GLU A 153 -0.40 10.49 1.07
N LEU A 154 -0.10 9.50 0.21
CA LEU A 154 -0.70 8.17 0.30
C LEU A 154 -0.21 7.42 1.55
N ASP A 155 1.07 7.51 1.89
CA ASP A 155 1.65 6.88 3.07
C ASP A 155 0.96 7.38 4.34
N GLN A 156 0.85 8.70 4.50
CA GLN A 156 0.13 9.30 5.63
C GLN A 156 -1.36 8.90 5.64
N TYR A 157 -2.00 8.87 4.47
CA TYR A 157 -3.41 8.47 4.34
C TYR A 157 -3.65 7.01 4.75
N CYS A 158 -2.74 6.12 4.39
CA CYS A 158 -2.76 4.72 4.79
C CYS A 158 -2.52 4.56 6.30
N LEU A 159 -1.52 5.26 6.84
CA LEU A 159 -1.18 5.24 8.27
C LEU A 159 -2.38 5.62 9.15
N GLU A 160 -3.12 6.66 8.79
CA GLU A 160 -4.35 7.09 9.49
C GLU A 160 -5.46 6.03 9.50
N ARG A 161 -5.36 5.03 8.62
CA ARG A 161 -6.32 3.92 8.45
C ARG A 161 -5.82 2.58 8.98
N GLY A 162 -4.66 2.60 9.67
CA GLY A 162 -4.03 1.37 10.17
C GLY A 162 -3.47 0.48 9.07
N ILE A 163 -3.13 1.06 7.90
CA ILE A 163 -2.54 0.37 6.76
C ILE A 163 -1.07 0.81 6.64
N GLU A 164 -0.15 -0.16 6.61
CA GLU A 164 1.24 0.08 6.28
C GLU A 164 1.41 0.13 4.76
N LEU A 165 1.87 1.28 4.22
CA LEU A 165 2.26 1.36 2.82
C LEU A 165 3.72 0.90 2.69
N VAL A 166 3.93 -0.31 2.17
CA VAL A 166 5.26 -0.89 2.00
C VAL A 166 5.83 -0.51 0.64
N PRO A 167 7.01 0.13 0.57
CA PRO A 167 7.68 0.40 -0.69
C PRO A 167 8.01 -0.90 -1.42
N SER A 168 7.76 -0.92 -2.73
CA SER A 168 8.05 -2.03 -3.61
C SER A 168 8.59 -1.49 -4.93
N LEU A 169 9.78 -1.94 -5.32
CA LEU A 169 10.48 -1.46 -6.50
C LEU A 169 11.22 -2.62 -7.17
N SER A 170 11.02 -2.78 -8.48
CA SER A 170 11.77 -3.74 -9.27
C SER A 170 13.25 -3.36 -9.32
N CYS A 171 14.11 -4.25 -8.81
CA CYS A 171 15.55 -4.00 -8.65
C CYS A 171 16.43 -4.94 -9.49
N PHE A 172 15.89 -6.01 -10.05
CA PHE A 172 16.65 -7.04 -10.79
C PHE A 172 16.05 -7.35 -12.15
N GLY A 173 14.85 -7.92 -12.18
CA GLY A 173 14.03 -8.12 -13.37
C GLY A 173 13.05 -6.98 -13.57
N HIS A 174 12.20 -7.10 -14.59
CA HIS A 174 11.12 -6.16 -14.89
C HIS A 174 11.55 -4.70 -15.14
N LEU A 175 12.81 -4.49 -15.49
CA LEU A 175 13.37 -3.18 -15.80
C LEU A 175 13.31 -2.85 -17.31
N TYR A 176 12.44 -3.53 -18.06
CA TYR A 176 12.38 -3.43 -19.52
C TYR A 176 12.36 -1.99 -20.03
N LYS A 177 11.46 -1.14 -19.54
CA LYS A 177 11.34 0.24 -20.03
C LYS A 177 12.58 1.08 -19.69
N VAL A 178 13.22 0.81 -18.57
CA VAL A 178 14.48 1.45 -18.17
C VAL A 178 15.61 0.99 -19.06
N LEU A 179 15.82 -0.32 -19.18
CA LEU A 179 16.92 -0.94 -19.90
C LEU A 179 16.78 -0.87 -21.42
N SER A 180 15.60 -0.53 -21.96
CA SER A 180 15.40 -0.23 -23.38
C SER A 180 15.67 1.23 -23.74
N SER A 181 15.89 2.10 -22.75
CA SER A 181 16.26 3.50 -23.00
C SER A 181 17.75 3.63 -23.36
N LYS A 182 18.10 4.67 -24.12
CA LYS A 182 19.48 4.89 -24.57
C LYS A 182 20.44 5.15 -23.40
N GLY A 183 19.97 5.83 -22.36
CA GLY A 183 20.78 6.17 -21.20
C GLY A 183 21.16 4.97 -20.33
N TYR A 184 20.32 3.90 -20.33
CA TYR A 184 20.48 2.79 -19.40
C TYR A 184 20.62 1.41 -20.06
N SER A 185 20.56 1.30 -21.40
CA SER A 185 20.66 0.01 -22.11
C SER A 185 21.98 -0.72 -21.86
N HIS A 186 23.06 0.01 -21.56
CA HIS A 186 24.35 -0.57 -21.23
C HIS A 186 24.33 -1.38 -19.91
N LEU A 187 23.38 -1.12 -19.01
CA LEU A 187 23.18 -1.86 -17.77
C LEU A 187 22.39 -3.17 -17.97
N CYS A 188 21.82 -3.39 -19.15
CA CYS A 188 21.06 -4.61 -19.44
C CYS A 188 21.99 -5.84 -19.48
N GLU A 189 21.49 -6.97 -18.97
CA GLU A 189 22.16 -8.28 -19.05
C GLU A 189 22.44 -8.70 -20.50
N LEU A 190 21.45 -8.49 -21.38
CA LEU A 190 21.56 -8.79 -22.82
C LEU A 190 21.86 -7.51 -23.60
N GLU A 191 22.71 -7.63 -24.64
CA GLU A 191 23.01 -6.52 -25.53
C GLU A 191 21.83 -6.18 -26.46
N GLY A 192 21.77 -4.92 -26.94
CA GLY A 192 20.80 -4.47 -27.95
C GLY A 192 19.41 -4.21 -27.37
N ALA A 193 19.27 -4.01 -26.06
CA ALA A 193 17.98 -3.73 -25.42
C ALA A 193 17.29 -2.46 -25.96
N ASP A 194 18.06 -1.42 -26.31
CA ASP A 194 17.58 -0.15 -26.90
C ASP A 194 17.10 -0.27 -28.34
N GLN A 195 17.39 -1.39 -29.00
CA GLN A 195 17.00 -1.66 -30.40
C GLN A 195 15.76 -2.55 -30.50
N MET A 196 15.27 -3.06 -29.36
CA MET A 196 14.13 -3.97 -29.34
C MET A 196 12.80 -3.20 -29.40
N PRO A 197 11.89 -3.52 -30.35
CA PRO A 197 10.58 -2.91 -30.40
C PRO A 197 9.76 -3.33 -29.18
N PHE A 198 9.01 -2.38 -28.61
CA PHE A 198 8.12 -2.68 -27.49
C PHE A 198 7.03 -3.67 -27.92
N SER A 199 6.89 -4.74 -27.16
CA SER A 199 5.72 -5.62 -27.21
C SER A 199 5.47 -6.21 -25.84
N LEU A 200 4.24 -6.63 -25.57
CA LEU A 200 3.91 -7.30 -24.30
C LEU A 200 4.79 -8.54 -24.09
N ARG A 201 5.10 -9.27 -25.13
CA ARG A 201 5.98 -10.45 -25.09
C ARG A 201 7.46 -10.04 -24.99
N GLY A 202 7.85 -8.96 -25.67
CA GLY A 202 9.23 -8.45 -25.68
C GLY A 202 9.70 -7.97 -24.31
N ARG A 203 8.79 -7.48 -23.48
CA ARG A 203 9.11 -7.08 -22.09
C ARG A 203 9.52 -8.24 -21.17
N MET A 204 9.35 -9.49 -21.60
CA MET A 204 9.85 -10.68 -20.90
C MET A 204 11.31 -11.02 -21.29
N HIS A 205 11.91 -10.25 -22.19
CA HIS A 205 13.31 -10.32 -22.58
C HIS A 205 13.94 -8.93 -22.44
N HIS A 206 15.24 -8.83 -22.26
CA HIS A 206 15.98 -7.58 -22.08
C HIS A 206 15.46 -6.73 -20.91
N HIS A 207 15.02 -7.38 -19.84
CA HIS A 207 14.46 -6.71 -18.68
C HIS A 207 15.24 -6.98 -17.37
N THR A 208 16.29 -7.81 -17.44
CA THR A 208 17.15 -8.12 -16.28
C THR A 208 18.39 -7.24 -16.33
N ILE A 209 18.73 -6.62 -15.20
CA ILE A 209 19.94 -5.81 -15.08
C ILE A 209 21.18 -6.72 -14.97
N ASN A 210 22.32 -6.26 -15.49
CA ASN A 210 23.60 -6.98 -15.33
C ASN A 210 24.09 -6.88 -13.89
N VAL A 211 23.94 -7.94 -13.12
CA VAL A 211 24.29 -7.99 -11.69
C VAL A 211 25.81 -8.01 -11.43
N THR A 212 26.64 -8.24 -12.46
CA THR A 212 28.10 -8.24 -12.32
C THR A 212 28.74 -6.87 -12.56
N ASP A 213 27.93 -5.89 -12.98
CA ASP A 213 28.39 -4.53 -13.22
C ASP A 213 28.24 -3.68 -11.94
N PRO A 214 29.33 -3.11 -11.40
CA PRO A 214 29.24 -2.20 -10.26
C PRO A 214 28.35 -0.97 -10.51
N GLU A 215 28.23 -0.49 -11.74
CA GLU A 215 27.36 0.62 -12.10
C GLU A 215 25.89 0.24 -11.92
N SER A 216 25.51 -0.99 -12.29
CA SER A 216 24.16 -1.54 -12.02
C SER A 216 23.80 -1.49 -10.54
N LEU A 217 24.76 -1.86 -9.67
CA LEU A 217 24.55 -1.82 -8.21
C LEU A 217 24.34 -0.39 -7.70
N GLU A 218 25.18 0.56 -8.15
CA GLU A 218 25.04 1.96 -7.73
C GLU A 218 23.77 2.60 -8.31
N PHE A 219 23.37 2.25 -9.52
CA PHE A 219 22.09 2.65 -10.11
C PHE A 219 20.91 2.24 -9.21
N ILE A 220 20.81 0.95 -8.87
CA ILE A 220 19.71 0.45 -8.00
C ILE A 220 19.77 1.08 -6.60
N LYS A 221 20.95 1.20 -6.00
CA LYS A 221 21.11 1.90 -4.70
C LYS A 221 20.64 3.35 -4.78
N GLY A 222 20.92 4.04 -5.88
CA GLY A 222 20.46 5.41 -6.14
C GLY A 222 18.92 5.48 -6.11
N LYS A 223 18.24 4.56 -6.79
CA LYS A 223 16.77 4.47 -6.81
C LYS A 223 16.20 4.19 -5.43
N ILE A 224 16.77 3.23 -4.70
CA ILE A 224 16.33 2.92 -3.33
C ILE A 224 16.55 4.12 -2.39
N ARG A 225 17.69 4.81 -2.47
CA ARG A 225 17.98 6.00 -1.66
C ARG A 225 17.01 7.15 -1.92
N GLU A 226 16.52 7.31 -3.15
CA GLU A 226 15.53 8.32 -3.51
C GLU A 226 14.11 7.94 -3.07
N PHE A 227 13.74 6.67 -3.21
CA PHE A 227 12.37 6.18 -3.02
C PHE A 227 12.05 5.83 -1.55
N MET A 228 12.94 5.10 -0.88
CA MET A 228 12.70 4.59 0.48
C MET A 228 12.35 5.66 1.53
N PRO A 229 12.95 6.86 1.53
CA PRO A 229 12.65 7.89 2.53
C PRO A 229 11.24 8.46 2.47
N LEU A 230 10.47 8.16 1.43
CA LEU A 230 9.09 8.64 1.25
C LEU A 230 8.06 7.86 2.07
N PHE A 231 8.49 6.76 2.73
CA PHE A 231 7.63 5.83 3.44
C PHE A 231 7.96 5.78 4.93
N THR A 232 6.93 5.58 5.74
CA THR A 232 7.07 5.30 7.18
C THR A 232 7.34 3.83 7.48
N SER A 233 7.10 2.94 6.52
CA SER A 233 7.34 1.50 6.64
C SER A 233 8.82 1.17 6.89
N ARG A 234 9.06 0.12 7.68
CA ARG A 234 10.38 -0.46 7.89
C ARG A 234 10.65 -1.67 6.98
N GLN A 235 9.71 -2.02 6.14
CA GLN A 235 9.82 -3.08 5.14
C GLN A 235 10.14 -2.45 3.77
N PHE A 236 10.80 -3.19 2.91
CA PHE A 236 11.05 -2.83 1.51
C PHE A 236 11.03 -4.09 0.65
N ASN A 237 10.20 -4.13 -0.38
CA ASN A 237 10.17 -5.22 -1.34
C ASN A 237 11.05 -4.87 -2.55
N ILE A 238 12.14 -5.59 -2.74
CA ILE A 238 13.10 -5.37 -3.83
C ILE A 238 12.72 -6.09 -5.13
N CYS A 239 11.62 -6.83 -5.16
CA CYS A 239 11.09 -7.51 -6.34
C CYS A 239 12.18 -8.29 -7.10
N ALA A 240 12.79 -9.29 -6.46
CA ALA A 240 13.89 -10.06 -7.03
C ALA A 240 13.41 -11.30 -7.82
N ASP A 241 12.21 -11.24 -8.38
CA ASP A 241 11.56 -12.30 -9.14
C ASP A 241 11.86 -12.22 -10.64
N GLU A 242 11.61 -13.31 -11.34
CA GLU A 242 11.57 -13.45 -12.80
C GLU A 242 12.80 -12.89 -13.54
N THR A 243 14.00 -13.10 -13.02
CA THR A 243 15.26 -12.67 -13.64
C THR A 243 15.66 -13.59 -14.80
N PHE A 244 14.81 -13.66 -15.84
CA PHE A 244 14.91 -14.66 -16.92
C PHE A 244 16.20 -14.58 -17.74
N ASP A 245 16.83 -13.41 -17.82
CA ASP A 245 18.05 -13.20 -18.62
C ASP A 245 19.33 -13.46 -17.84
N LEU A 246 19.26 -13.62 -16.53
CA LEU A 246 20.43 -13.82 -15.66
C LEU A 246 21.28 -15.03 -16.12
N GLY A 247 22.57 -14.82 -16.25
CA GLY A 247 23.52 -15.85 -16.72
C GLY A 247 23.47 -16.12 -18.23
N LYS A 248 22.66 -15.39 -19.00
CA LYS A 248 22.54 -15.59 -20.46
C LYS A 248 23.34 -14.60 -21.29
N GLY A 249 23.80 -13.51 -20.71
CA GLY A 249 24.53 -12.44 -21.35
C GLY A 249 25.84 -12.12 -20.65
N LYS A 250 25.97 -10.89 -20.18
CA LYS A 250 27.19 -10.33 -19.58
C LYS A 250 27.60 -11.04 -18.28
N SER A 251 26.65 -11.50 -17.48
CA SER A 251 26.93 -12.22 -16.23
C SER A 251 27.25 -13.72 -16.43
N ARG A 252 27.23 -14.23 -17.67
CA ARG A 252 27.42 -15.65 -17.97
C ARG A 252 28.72 -16.24 -17.41
N ALA A 253 29.79 -15.44 -17.38
CA ALA A 253 31.11 -15.91 -16.90
C ALA A 253 31.16 -16.01 -15.36
N ALA A 254 30.19 -15.42 -14.65
CA ALA A 254 30.08 -15.44 -13.19
C ALA A 254 29.00 -16.43 -12.68
N ALA A 255 28.25 -17.04 -13.60
CA ALA A 255 27.26 -18.07 -13.32
C ALA A 255 27.90 -19.46 -13.52
#